data_8fd8e079d8ae2a53faeb6b098a1495bc
#
_entry.id   8fd8e079d8ae2a53faeb6b098a1495bc
#
_cell.length_a   1.000
_cell.length_b   1.000
_cell.length_c   1.000
_cell.angle_alpha   90.00
_cell.angle_beta   90.00
_cell.angle_gamma   90.00
#
_symmetry.space_group_name_H-M   'P 1'
#
loop_
_entity.id
_entity.type
_entity.pdbx_description
1 polymer ?
#
loop_
_entity_poly.entity_id
_entity_poly.type
_entity_poly.pdbx_seq_one_letter_code
_entity_poly.pdbx_strand_id
1 'polypeptide(L)'
;GLVTISTNIGTTVVRNYGKEEIEQNIQMFYAQRKNILIDLSKSLRPLLGHAQWIGFQNVSAETYSNLRQLEDSHSLPQTTTFEHVVRAYTALGNNLLFRLVWQIFMFCENPFFNMRDNPWRTFIIKDFLPRSWDCCIKQDWDCLRELVYASQDSLSLALCRFYDEKITMPPPEQEVAFQWNSYNKASQICYSLAMDLLVSINNGVYPADTLLPSLNKLSQEKQVSVSTVRRALSLLNGVGATKSAKRIGTRVLPSHEIVKNCDFKNPAVRKRLLDMAQSLQFLTLSCRDVAEGTIQALEEDGLQTCRQRLTALKDRRRYDL
;
A
#
# COMPACT_ATOMS: atom_id res chain seq x y z
N GLY A 1 26.45 -9.84 -2.15
CA GLY A 1 25.50 -10.52 -1.30
C GLY A 1 26.11 -10.92 0.04
N LEU A 2 25.32 -10.87 1.11
CA LEU A 2 25.72 -11.26 2.48
C LEU A 2 25.90 -12.77 2.61
N VAL A 3 25.22 -13.54 1.78
CA VAL A 3 25.20 -15.00 1.85
C VAL A 3 25.31 -15.61 0.48
N THR A 4 25.93 -16.79 0.39
CA THR A 4 25.92 -17.68 -0.78
C THR A 4 25.09 -18.92 -0.43
N ILE A 5 24.21 -19.30 -1.35
CA ILE A 5 23.39 -20.50 -1.23
C ILE A 5 23.98 -21.56 -2.16
N SER A 6 24.40 -22.69 -1.60
CA SER A 6 24.92 -23.84 -2.35
C SER A 6 24.04 -25.06 -2.12
N THR A 7 23.70 -25.78 -3.18
CA THR A 7 22.69 -26.86 -3.19
C THR A 7 22.99 -28.02 -2.23
N ASN A 8 24.27 -28.22 -1.87
CA ASN A 8 24.67 -29.31 -0.96
C ASN A 8 25.33 -28.87 0.35
N ILE A 9 25.57 -27.56 0.52
CA ILE A 9 26.30 -27.00 1.66
C ILE A 9 25.37 -26.11 2.51
N GLY A 10 24.24 -25.66 1.92
CA GLY A 10 23.31 -24.74 2.59
C GLY A 10 23.69 -23.27 2.36
N THR A 11 23.30 -22.42 3.29
CA THR A 11 23.52 -20.97 3.26
C THR A 11 24.74 -20.63 4.10
N THR A 12 25.76 -20.02 3.47
CA THR A 12 27.00 -19.61 4.14
C THR A 12 27.13 -18.09 4.11
N VAL A 13 27.56 -17.48 5.21
CA VAL A 13 27.92 -16.05 5.26
C VAL A 13 29.23 -15.87 4.50
N VAL A 14 29.20 -15.00 3.49
CA VAL A 14 30.33 -14.85 2.54
C VAL A 14 31.34 -13.82 3.03
N ARG A 15 30.89 -12.82 3.79
CA ARG A 15 31.72 -11.68 4.15
C ARG A 15 31.36 -11.11 5.51
N ASN A 16 32.36 -10.84 6.32
CA ASN A 16 32.26 -9.99 7.50
C ASN A 16 32.55 -8.55 7.07
N TYR A 17 31.64 -7.64 7.36
CA TYR A 17 31.80 -6.22 7.08
C TYR A 17 32.54 -5.54 8.22
N GLY A 18 33.53 -4.67 7.89
CA GLY A 18 34.18 -3.78 8.84
C GLY A 18 33.26 -2.64 9.26
N LYS A 19 33.58 -1.99 10.39
CA LYS A 19 32.79 -0.86 10.90
C LYS A 19 32.65 0.27 9.88
N GLU A 20 33.73 0.59 9.15
CA GLU A 20 33.76 1.64 8.13
C GLU A 20 32.86 1.29 6.93
N GLU A 21 32.87 0.03 6.48
CA GLU A 21 32.02 -0.43 5.38
C GLU A 21 30.53 -0.38 5.77
N ILE A 22 30.22 -0.71 7.01
CA ILE A 22 28.85 -0.62 7.55
C ILE A 22 28.40 0.85 7.58
N GLU A 23 29.25 1.74 8.10
CA GLU A 23 28.96 3.17 8.17
C GLU A 23 28.75 3.77 6.76
N GLN A 24 29.65 3.48 5.82
CA GLN A 24 29.49 3.91 4.44
C GLN A 24 28.19 3.42 3.81
N ASN A 25 27.81 2.17 4.07
CA ASN A 25 26.55 1.63 3.58
C ASN A 25 25.34 2.35 4.15
N ILE A 26 25.37 2.65 5.46
CA ILE A 26 24.31 3.41 6.14
C ILE A 26 24.20 4.81 5.53
N GLN A 27 25.32 5.53 5.43
CA GLN A 27 25.36 6.87 4.85
C GLN A 27 24.80 6.88 3.41
N MET A 28 25.27 5.98 2.56
CA MET A 28 24.82 5.88 1.18
C MET A 28 23.33 5.51 1.08
N PHE A 29 22.86 4.55 1.88
CA PHE A 29 21.47 4.10 1.88
C PHE A 29 20.52 5.26 2.20
N TYR A 30 20.81 6.03 3.25
CA TYR A 30 19.97 7.14 3.66
C TYR A 30 20.12 8.37 2.76
N ALA A 31 21.34 8.69 2.30
CA ALA A 31 21.54 9.77 1.34
C ALA A 31 20.72 9.57 0.06
N GLN A 32 20.70 8.34 -0.47
CA GLN A 32 19.93 7.98 -1.68
C GLN A 32 18.40 8.05 -1.52
N ARG A 33 17.89 8.16 -0.29
CA ARG A 33 16.45 8.10 0.02
C ARG A 33 15.96 9.30 0.83
N LYS A 34 16.77 10.33 0.97
CA LYS A 34 16.51 11.44 1.91
C LYS A 34 15.14 12.05 1.70
N ASN A 35 14.87 12.58 0.51
CA ASN A 35 13.62 13.29 0.24
C ASN A 35 12.41 12.36 0.30
N ILE A 36 12.55 11.14 -0.23
CA ILE A 36 11.46 10.14 -0.21
C ILE A 36 11.13 9.69 1.21
N LEU A 37 12.13 9.43 2.07
CA LEU A 37 11.88 9.02 3.45
C LEU A 37 11.27 10.13 4.29
N ILE A 38 11.70 11.37 4.08
CA ILE A 38 11.10 12.54 4.73
C ILE A 38 9.64 12.70 4.28
N ASP A 39 9.35 12.59 2.99
CA ASP A 39 8.00 12.67 2.45
C ASP A 39 7.11 11.52 2.96
N LEU A 40 7.59 10.28 2.89
CA LEU A 40 6.88 9.13 3.45
C LEU A 40 6.58 9.32 4.94
N SER A 41 7.55 9.81 5.74
CA SER A 41 7.34 10.01 7.17
C SER A 41 6.23 11.01 7.49
N LYS A 42 6.13 12.10 6.71
CA LYS A 42 5.05 13.09 6.81
C LYS A 42 3.70 12.53 6.36
N SER A 43 3.73 11.59 5.42
CA SER A 43 2.54 10.95 4.86
C SER A 43 1.99 9.81 5.72
N LEU A 44 2.75 9.28 6.68
CA LEU A 44 2.34 8.13 7.50
C LEU A 44 1.05 8.41 8.28
N ARG A 45 0.98 9.55 8.97
CA ARG A 45 -0.20 9.92 9.76
C ARG A 45 -1.47 10.01 8.91
N PRO A 46 -1.52 10.83 7.84
CA PRO A 46 -2.74 10.93 7.04
C PRO A 46 -3.12 9.65 6.32
N LEU A 47 -2.15 8.83 5.89
CA LEU A 47 -2.43 7.59 5.19
C LEU A 47 -2.78 6.43 6.11
N LEU A 48 -2.12 6.32 7.25
CA LEU A 48 -2.09 5.10 8.05
C LEU A 48 -2.55 5.29 9.50
N GLY A 49 -2.60 6.53 10.02
CA GLY A 49 -2.91 6.80 11.42
C GLY A 49 -4.27 6.27 11.84
N HIS A 50 -5.30 6.62 11.09
CA HIS A 50 -6.66 6.14 11.37
C HIS A 50 -6.78 4.62 11.22
N ALA A 51 -6.15 4.05 10.18
CA ALA A 51 -6.12 2.60 9.97
C ALA A 51 -5.41 1.87 11.13
N GLN A 52 -4.31 2.40 11.64
CA GLN A 52 -3.61 1.84 12.79
C GLN A 52 -4.46 1.89 14.05
N TRP A 53 -5.12 3.02 14.32
CA TRP A 53 -6.00 3.19 15.45
C TRP A 53 -7.18 2.18 15.42
N ILE A 54 -7.90 2.07 14.30
CA ILE A 54 -8.98 1.07 14.12
C ILE A 54 -8.41 -0.35 14.21
N GLY A 55 -7.21 -0.58 13.68
CA GLY A 55 -6.55 -1.87 13.78
C GLY A 55 -6.33 -2.30 15.24
N PHE A 56 -5.87 -1.41 16.09
CA PHE A 56 -5.72 -1.70 17.52
C PHE A 56 -7.03 -2.05 18.21
N GLN A 57 -8.14 -1.42 17.84
CA GLN A 57 -9.45 -1.76 18.37
C GLN A 57 -9.92 -3.18 18.03
N ASN A 58 -9.42 -3.70 16.90
CA ASN A 58 -9.77 -5.03 16.38
C ASN A 58 -8.81 -6.15 16.83
N VAL A 59 -7.72 -5.82 17.52
CA VAL A 59 -6.79 -6.83 18.05
C VAL A 59 -7.45 -7.57 19.22
N SER A 60 -7.37 -8.90 19.23
CA SER A 60 -7.94 -9.72 20.31
C SER A 60 -7.17 -9.56 21.63
N ALA A 61 -7.87 -9.71 22.76
CA ALA A 61 -7.27 -9.68 24.08
C ALA A 61 -6.16 -10.74 24.26
N GLU A 62 -6.30 -11.90 23.63
CA GLU A 62 -5.28 -12.96 23.60
C GLU A 62 -4.00 -12.49 22.90
N THR A 63 -4.15 -11.79 21.76
CA THR A 63 -3.00 -11.23 21.04
C THR A 63 -2.27 -10.18 21.87
N TYR A 64 -2.99 -9.32 22.59
CA TYR A 64 -2.38 -8.37 23.52
C TYR A 64 -1.62 -9.06 24.65
N SER A 65 -2.19 -10.10 25.25
CA SER A 65 -1.52 -10.88 26.29
C SER A 65 -0.21 -11.49 25.80
N ASN A 66 -0.21 -12.05 24.59
CA ASN A 66 0.98 -12.64 23.98
C ASN A 66 2.05 -11.58 23.68
N LEU A 67 1.68 -10.41 23.19
CA LEU A 67 2.61 -9.31 22.93
C LEU A 67 3.26 -8.77 24.21
N ARG A 68 2.49 -8.69 25.30
CA ARG A 68 3.01 -8.29 26.62
C ARG A 68 4.03 -9.27 27.16
N GLN A 69 3.81 -10.58 26.97
CA GLN A 69 4.77 -11.60 27.36
C GLN A 69 6.09 -11.50 26.55
N LEU A 70 6.01 -11.10 25.28
CA LEU A 70 7.21 -10.88 24.44
C LEU A 70 8.03 -9.68 24.95
N GLU A 71 7.41 -8.62 25.47
CA GLU A 71 8.12 -7.49 26.08
C GLU A 71 8.90 -7.93 27.31
N ASP A 72 8.30 -8.76 28.17
CA ASP A 72 8.92 -9.29 29.38
C ASP A 72 10.08 -10.26 29.09
N SER A 73 10.13 -10.85 27.88
CA SER A 73 11.10 -11.87 27.49
C SER A 73 12.45 -11.35 26.96
N HIS A 74 12.84 -10.11 27.24
CA HIS A 74 14.08 -9.48 26.77
C HIS A 74 14.19 -9.30 25.25
N SER A 75 13.09 -9.32 24.51
CA SER A 75 13.03 -8.95 23.11
C SER A 75 13.49 -7.50 22.92
N LEU A 76 14.12 -7.20 21.79
CA LEU A 76 14.50 -5.81 21.49
C LEU A 76 13.21 -4.96 21.40
N PRO A 77 13.11 -3.83 22.10
CA PRO A 77 11.90 -2.98 22.13
C PRO A 77 11.37 -2.62 20.73
N GLN A 78 12.27 -2.51 19.75
CA GLN A 78 11.91 -2.23 18.36
C GLN A 78 11.15 -3.37 17.71
N THR A 79 11.60 -4.61 17.93
CA THR A 79 10.94 -5.80 17.38
C THR A 79 9.54 -5.92 17.96
N THR A 80 9.38 -5.72 19.27
CA THR A 80 8.09 -5.79 19.94
C THR A 80 7.14 -4.68 19.46
N THR A 81 7.64 -3.44 19.31
CA THR A 81 6.85 -2.33 18.77
C THR A 81 6.41 -2.60 17.35
N PHE A 82 7.33 -3.09 16.51
CA PHE A 82 7.01 -3.45 15.13
C PHE A 82 5.96 -4.56 15.07
N GLU A 83 6.10 -5.63 15.83
CA GLU A 83 5.11 -6.70 15.88
C GLU A 83 3.74 -6.19 16.34
N HIS A 84 3.70 -5.32 17.33
CA HIS A 84 2.46 -4.70 17.81
C HIS A 84 1.76 -3.90 16.70
N VAL A 85 2.49 -3.06 15.98
CA VAL A 85 1.97 -2.30 14.84
C VAL A 85 1.51 -3.23 13.71
N VAL A 86 2.29 -4.26 13.38
CA VAL A 86 1.92 -5.27 12.37
C VAL A 86 0.64 -5.99 12.74
N ARG A 87 0.44 -6.34 14.02
CA ARG A 87 -0.80 -6.99 14.48
C ARG A 87 -2.02 -6.08 14.32
N ALA A 88 -1.88 -4.78 14.61
CA ALA A 88 -2.95 -3.82 14.38
C ALA A 88 -3.39 -3.79 12.90
N TYR A 89 -2.45 -3.68 11.97
CA TYR A 89 -2.80 -3.70 10.54
C TYR A 89 -3.35 -5.05 10.07
N THR A 90 -2.84 -6.16 10.61
CA THR A 90 -3.33 -7.51 10.28
C THR A 90 -4.76 -7.71 10.76
N ALA A 91 -5.13 -7.14 11.92
CA ALA A 91 -6.47 -7.23 12.49
C ALA A 91 -7.56 -6.57 11.62
N LEU A 92 -7.18 -5.68 10.70
CA LEU A 92 -8.10 -5.09 9.72
C LEU A 92 -8.56 -6.07 8.63
N GLY A 93 -7.90 -7.21 8.47
CA GLY A 93 -8.20 -8.17 7.40
C GLY A 93 -7.95 -7.64 5.98
N ASN A 94 -7.24 -6.52 5.84
CA ASN A 94 -6.95 -5.85 4.59
C ASN A 94 -5.54 -6.16 4.08
N ASN A 95 -5.41 -7.15 3.22
CA ASN A 95 -4.12 -7.56 2.66
C ASN A 95 -3.49 -6.48 1.77
N LEU A 96 -4.28 -5.63 1.13
CA LEU A 96 -3.78 -4.55 0.30
C LEU A 96 -3.06 -3.49 1.15
N LEU A 97 -3.73 -3.04 2.21
CA LEU A 97 -3.17 -2.11 3.19
C LEU A 97 -1.95 -2.70 3.89
N PHE A 98 -2.04 -3.96 4.33
CA PHE A 98 -0.91 -4.64 4.97
C PHE A 98 0.33 -4.70 4.07
N ARG A 99 0.15 -4.99 2.76
CA ARG A 99 1.27 -4.98 1.80
C ARG A 99 1.88 -3.59 1.62
N LEU A 100 1.07 -2.55 1.63
CA LEU A 100 1.58 -1.17 1.57
C LEU A 100 2.46 -0.88 2.78
N VAL A 101 1.94 -1.12 3.98
CA VAL A 101 2.68 -0.95 5.24
C VAL A 101 3.99 -1.73 5.24
N TRP A 102 3.95 -3.00 4.82
CA TRP A 102 5.12 -3.85 4.73
C TRP A 102 6.16 -3.31 3.73
N GLN A 103 5.73 -2.84 2.56
CA GLN A 103 6.63 -2.28 1.56
C GLN A 103 7.26 -0.96 2.02
N ILE A 104 6.51 -0.10 2.72
CA ILE A 104 7.05 1.11 3.34
C ILE A 104 8.12 0.72 4.36
N PHE A 105 7.82 -0.22 5.23
CA PHE A 105 8.77 -0.70 6.24
C PHE A 105 10.05 -1.23 5.59
N MET A 106 9.94 -2.15 4.63
CA MET A 106 11.10 -2.72 3.91
C MET A 106 11.89 -1.67 3.13
N PHE A 107 11.26 -0.60 2.66
CA PHE A 107 11.94 0.50 1.99
C PHE A 107 12.75 1.36 2.97
N CYS A 108 12.25 1.51 4.20
CA CYS A 108 12.90 2.28 5.24
C CYS A 108 14.02 1.51 5.94
N GLU A 109 14.00 0.17 5.89
CA GLU A 109 14.89 -0.67 6.67
C GLU A 109 16.24 -0.85 5.96
N ASN A 110 17.33 -0.51 6.68
CA ASN A 110 18.68 -0.86 6.28
C ASN A 110 19.10 -2.17 6.98
N PRO A 111 19.69 -3.16 6.25
CA PRO A 111 20.10 -4.45 6.82
C PRO A 111 21.04 -4.35 8.05
N PHE A 112 21.79 -3.26 8.16
CA PHE A 112 22.72 -3.04 9.26
C PHE A 112 22.11 -2.33 10.45
N PHE A 113 20.83 -1.95 10.38
CA PHE A 113 20.14 -1.21 11.45
C PHE A 113 19.85 -2.00 12.71
N ASN A 114 19.82 -3.31 12.63
CA ASN A 114 19.60 -4.18 13.80
C ASN A 114 20.83 -4.33 14.71
N MET A 115 21.89 -3.55 14.48
CA MET A 115 23.06 -3.52 15.35
C MET A 115 22.76 -2.72 16.64
N ARG A 116 23.44 -3.09 17.75
CA ARG A 116 23.19 -2.55 19.10
C ARG A 116 23.21 -1.02 19.23
N ASP A 117 23.94 -0.34 18.38
CA ASP A 117 24.11 1.12 18.38
C ASP A 117 23.24 1.85 17.35
N ASN A 118 22.13 1.23 16.96
CA ASN A 118 21.22 1.77 15.96
C ASN A 118 20.53 3.05 16.45
N PRO A 119 20.73 4.20 15.78
CA PRO A 119 20.09 5.47 16.14
C PRO A 119 18.56 5.45 16.05
N TRP A 120 17.97 4.54 15.27
CA TRP A 120 16.51 4.37 15.20
C TRP A 120 15.87 3.96 16.53
N ARG A 121 16.67 3.48 17.50
CA ARG A 121 16.18 3.22 18.86
C ARG A 121 15.62 4.45 19.53
N THR A 122 16.08 5.62 19.14
CA THR A 122 15.60 6.91 19.66
C THR A 122 14.29 7.38 19.07
N PHE A 123 13.81 6.76 17.96
CA PHE A 123 12.58 7.16 17.29
C PHE A 123 11.32 6.56 17.88
N ILE A 124 11.46 5.48 18.64
CA ILE A 124 10.31 4.87 19.32
C ILE A 124 9.96 5.77 20.50
N ILE A 125 8.71 6.24 20.53
CA ILE A 125 8.22 6.98 21.69
C ILE A 125 8.41 6.09 22.92
N LYS A 126 9.18 6.58 23.86
CA LYS A 126 9.34 5.94 25.16
C LYS A 126 7.94 5.70 25.73
N ASP A 127 7.69 4.48 26.16
CA ASP A 127 6.41 4.06 26.75
C ASP A 127 5.21 4.00 25.77
N PHE A 128 5.42 4.01 24.44
CA PHE A 128 4.32 3.84 23.48
C PHE A 128 3.55 2.55 23.70
N LEU A 129 4.25 1.42 23.86
CA LEU A 129 3.63 0.11 24.04
C LEU A 129 2.82 0.01 25.34
N PRO A 130 3.38 0.29 26.52
CA PRO A 130 2.64 0.22 27.77
C PRO A 130 1.39 1.12 27.75
N ARG A 131 1.51 2.35 27.25
CA ARG A 131 0.41 3.29 27.16
C ARG A 131 -0.68 2.85 26.17
N SER A 132 -0.27 2.32 25.01
CA SER A 132 -1.25 1.81 24.02
C SER A 132 -2.02 0.61 24.57
N TRP A 133 -1.36 -0.28 25.33
CA TRP A 133 -2.04 -1.39 25.99
C TRP A 133 -3.01 -0.93 27.08
N ASP A 134 -2.61 0.04 27.86
CA ASP A 134 -3.49 0.63 28.88
C ASP A 134 -4.75 1.24 28.25
N CYS A 135 -4.60 1.99 27.16
CA CYS A 135 -5.72 2.53 26.41
C CYS A 135 -6.62 1.40 25.86
N CYS A 136 -6.05 0.34 25.30
CA CYS A 136 -6.80 -0.79 24.76
C CYS A 136 -7.56 -1.55 25.85
N ILE A 137 -6.93 -1.82 26.99
CA ILE A 137 -7.55 -2.52 28.13
C ILE A 137 -8.69 -1.70 28.71
N LYS A 138 -8.52 -0.39 28.83
CA LYS A 138 -9.53 0.54 29.35
C LYS A 138 -10.57 0.91 28.30
N GLN A 139 -10.41 0.50 27.06
CA GLN A 139 -11.21 0.91 25.90
C GLN A 139 -11.27 2.44 25.74
N ASP A 140 -10.21 3.13 26.13
CA ASP A 140 -10.04 4.57 25.92
C ASP A 140 -9.51 4.84 24.51
N TRP A 141 -10.45 4.81 23.56
CA TRP A 141 -10.14 4.91 22.13
C TRP A 141 -9.68 6.31 21.72
N ASP A 142 -10.10 7.35 22.41
CA ASP A 142 -9.65 8.71 22.13
C ASP A 142 -8.19 8.90 22.56
N CYS A 143 -7.84 8.46 23.76
CA CYS A 143 -6.46 8.45 24.23
C CYS A 143 -5.56 7.63 23.29
N LEU A 144 -6.01 6.46 22.84
CA LEU A 144 -5.28 5.63 21.90
C LEU A 144 -5.04 6.33 20.54
N ARG A 145 -6.06 7.04 20.03
CA ARG A 145 -5.94 7.79 18.78
C ARG A 145 -4.89 8.89 18.88
N GLU A 146 -4.94 9.68 19.93
CA GLU A 146 -3.94 10.73 20.18
C GLU A 146 -2.54 10.14 20.28
N LEU A 147 -2.37 9.03 20.99
CA LEU A 147 -1.09 8.35 21.15
C LEU A 147 -0.54 7.85 19.80
N VAL A 148 -1.38 7.22 18.97
CA VAL A 148 -1.00 6.73 17.63
C VAL A 148 -0.58 7.91 16.75
N TYR A 149 -1.35 8.98 16.72
CA TYR A 149 -1.06 10.15 15.89
C TYR A 149 0.22 10.85 16.35
N ALA A 150 0.38 11.07 17.65
CA ALA A 150 1.59 11.64 18.22
C ALA A 150 2.83 10.77 17.95
N SER A 151 2.69 9.44 17.92
CA SER A 151 3.81 8.54 17.60
C SER A 151 4.28 8.70 16.16
N GLN A 152 3.36 8.85 15.22
CA GLN A 152 3.70 9.04 13.82
C GLN A 152 4.29 10.43 13.53
N ASP A 153 3.77 11.47 14.16
CA ASP A 153 4.33 12.82 14.07
C ASP A 153 5.74 12.87 14.67
N SER A 154 5.96 12.21 15.81
CA SER A 154 7.27 12.10 16.46
C SER A 154 8.28 11.35 15.59
N LEU A 155 7.84 10.30 14.88
CA LEU A 155 8.69 9.57 13.94
C LEU A 155 9.19 10.48 12.81
N SER A 156 8.31 11.32 12.25
CA SER A 156 8.68 12.27 11.21
C SER A 156 9.72 13.28 11.71
N LEU A 157 9.51 13.85 12.89
CA LEU A 157 10.45 14.80 13.48
C LEU A 157 11.80 14.14 13.79
N ALA A 158 11.79 12.94 14.33
CA ALA A 158 12.99 12.20 14.67
C ALA A 158 13.79 11.82 13.41
N LEU A 159 13.12 11.48 12.32
CA LEU A 159 13.78 11.20 11.04
C LEU A 159 14.46 12.45 10.47
N CYS A 160 13.81 13.61 10.52
CA CYS A 160 14.44 14.87 10.11
C CYS A 160 15.71 15.15 10.91
N ARG A 161 15.65 15.04 12.25
CA ARG A 161 16.83 15.21 13.12
C ARG A 161 17.93 14.21 12.79
N PHE A 162 17.59 12.96 12.52
CA PHE A 162 18.57 11.95 12.13
C PHE A 162 19.32 12.35 10.86
N TYR A 163 18.62 12.87 9.86
CA TYR A 163 19.26 13.36 8.64
C TYR A 163 20.19 14.55 8.93
N ASP A 164 19.76 15.48 9.76
CA ASP A 164 20.53 16.68 10.06
C ASP A 164 21.77 16.38 10.91
N GLU A 165 21.68 15.41 11.82
CA GLU A 165 22.75 15.10 12.78
C GLU A 165 23.69 13.98 12.33
N LYS A 166 23.22 13.02 11.54
CA LYS A 166 23.93 11.76 11.29
C LYS A 166 24.30 11.51 9.83
N ILE A 167 23.55 12.06 8.88
CA ILE A 167 23.79 11.81 7.45
C ILE A 167 24.55 12.98 6.86
N THR A 168 25.86 12.77 6.67
CA THR A 168 26.76 13.79 6.11
C THR A 168 26.97 13.65 4.61
N MET A 169 26.66 12.46 4.04
CA MET A 169 26.77 12.22 2.60
C MET A 169 25.66 13.00 1.86
N PRO A 170 26.00 13.79 0.84
CA PRO A 170 25.00 14.51 0.06
C PRO A 170 24.13 13.53 -0.73
N PRO A 171 22.84 13.85 -0.97
CA PRO A 171 21.99 13.05 -1.83
C PRO A 171 22.54 13.05 -3.26
N PRO A 172 22.48 11.91 -3.97
CA PRO A 172 22.88 11.85 -5.39
C PRO A 172 21.87 12.60 -6.27
N GLU A 173 22.25 12.89 -7.51
CA GLU A 173 21.34 13.50 -8.49
C GLU A 173 20.07 12.68 -8.72
N GLN A 174 20.17 11.36 -8.64
CA GLN A 174 19.04 10.47 -8.80
C GLN A 174 18.83 9.65 -7.53
N GLU A 175 17.78 9.98 -6.79
CA GLU A 175 17.37 9.25 -5.60
C GLU A 175 16.62 7.95 -5.94
N VAL A 176 16.62 7.02 -4.98
CA VAL A 176 15.85 5.78 -5.09
C VAL A 176 14.38 6.05 -4.84
N ALA A 177 13.52 5.88 -5.84
CA ALA A 177 12.09 6.11 -5.71
C ALA A 177 11.38 4.97 -4.96
N PHE A 178 10.42 5.35 -4.11
CA PHE A 178 9.46 4.39 -3.55
C PHE A 178 8.41 4.04 -4.61
N GLN A 179 8.28 2.77 -4.91
CA GLN A 179 7.26 2.28 -5.85
C GLN A 179 6.38 1.25 -5.16
N TRP A 180 5.12 1.60 -4.99
CA TRP A 180 4.15 0.63 -4.49
C TRP A 180 3.70 -0.33 -5.60
N ASN A 181 4.05 -1.59 -5.44
CA ASN A 181 3.64 -2.65 -6.34
C ASN A 181 2.62 -3.56 -5.66
N SER A 182 1.34 -3.29 -5.88
CA SER A 182 0.25 -4.10 -5.33
C SER A 182 0.15 -5.50 -5.97
N TYR A 183 0.71 -5.69 -7.17
CA TYR A 183 0.66 -6.94 -7.96
C TYR A 183 1.95 -7.21 -8.72
N ASN A 184 2.16 -8.47 -9.11
CA ASN A 184 3.20 -8.82 -10.08
C ASN A 184 2.95 -8.11 -11.42
N LYS A 185 3.98 -7.54 -12.04
CA LYS A 185 3.87 -6.75 -13.29
C LYS A 185 2.99 -7.39 -14.38
N ALA A 186 3.10 -8.70 -14.59
CA ALA A 186 2.31 -9.42 -15.59
C ALA A 186 0.81 -9.48 -15.30
N SER A 187 0.40 -9.60 -14.03
CA SER A 187 -1.01 -9.52 -13.66
C SER A 187 -1.52 -8.09 -13.73
N GLN A 188 -0.70 -7.11 -13.40
CA GLN A 188 -1.05 -5.70 -13.46
C GLN A 188 -1.40 -5.26 -14.90
N ILE A 189 -0.58 -5.62 -15.89
CA ILE A 189 -0.82 -5.29 -17.31
C ILE A 189 -2.15 -5.91 -17.79
N CYS A 190 -2.41 -7.17 -17.45
CA CYS A 190 -3.66 -7.84 -17.80
C CYS A 190 -4.90 -7.13 -17.22
N TYR A 191 -4.80 -6.67 -15.98
CA TYR A 191 -5.91 -5.98 -15.33
C TYR A 191 -6.11 -4.55 -15.83
N SER A 192 -5.03 -3.81 -16.06
CA SER A 192 -5.10 -2.49 -16.68
C SER A 192 -5.78 -2.57 -18.05
N LEU A 193 -5.40 -3.55 -18.86
CA LEU A 193 -6.02 -3.78 -20.16
C LEU A 193 -7.52 -4.14 -20.02
N ALA A 194 -7.88 -4.98 -19.05
CA ALA A 194 -9.29 -5.32 -18.84
C ALA A 194 -10.10 -4.08 -18.41
N MET A 195 -9.54 -3.23 -17.55
CA MET A 195 -10.17 -1.97 -17.15
C MET A 195 -10.30 -0.99 -18.31
N ASP A 196 -9.26 -0.80 -19.13
CA ASP A 196 -9.31 0.06 -20.32
C ASP A 196 -10.41 -0.38 -21.28
N LEU A 197 -10.52 -1.68 -21.51
CA LEU A 197 -11.57 -2.23 -22.37
C LEU A 197 -12.96 -2.04 -21.74
N LEU A 198 -13.10 -2.23 -20.44
CA LEU A 198 -14.36 -2.03 -19.72
C LEU A 198 -14.82 -0.56 -19.78
N VAL A 199 -13.89 0.38 -19.57
CA VAL A 199 -14.15 1.82 -19.72
C VAL A 199 -14.55 2.15 -21.16
N SER A 200 -13.87 1.57 -22.15
CA SER A 200 -14.19 1.77 -23.57
C SER A 200 -15.58 1.23 -23.92
N ILE A 201 -15.99 0.09 -23.34
CA ILE A 201 -17.34 -0.47 -23.47
C ILE A 201 -18.37 0.48 -22.85
N ASN A 202 -18.10 0.94 -21.62
CA ASN A 202 -19.03 1.82 -20.91
C ASN A 202 -19.20 3.18 -21.59
N ASN A 203 -18.13 3.69 -22.22
CA ASN A 203 -18.14 4.94 -22.99
C ASN A 203 -18.70 4.76 -24.42
N GLY A 204 -19.18 3.56 -24.80
CA GLY A 204 -19.77 3.29 -26.10
C GLY A 204 -18.79 3.16 -27.27
N VAL A 205 -17.48 3.13 -27.02
CA VAL A 205 -16.47 2.86 -28.05
C VAL A 205 -16.67 1.47 -28.66
N TYR A 206 -17.06 0.53 -27.82
CA TYR A 206 -17.50 -0.81 -28.21
C TYR A 206 -18.96 -0.99 -27.76
N PRO A 207 -19.93 -0.73 -28.66
CA PRO A 207 -21.34 -0.84 -28.32
C PRO A 207 -21.78 -2.25 -27.92
N ALA A 208 -22.84 -2.33 -27.13
CA ALA A 208 -23.47 -3.61 -26.82
C ALA A 208 -23.81 -4.40 -28.09
N ASP A 209 -23.74 -5.72 -27.98
CA ASP A 209 -23.99 -6.68 -29.09
C ASP A 209 -22.97 -6.65 -30.24
N THR A 210 -21.94 -5.81 -30.17
CA THR A 210 -20.86 -5.82 -31.15
C THR A 210 -19.70 -6.74 -30.72
N LEU A 211 -18.86 -7.10 -31.69
CA LEU A 211 -17.66 -7.88 -31.44
C LEU A 211 -16.49 -6.95 -31.11
N LEU A 212 -15.73 -7.28 -30.06
CA LEU A 212 -14.43 -6.67 -29.81
C LEU A 212 -13.45 -7.04 -30.94
N PRO A 213 -12.42 -6.22 -31.18
CA PRO A 213 -11.34 -6.56 -32.11
C PRO A 213 -10.70 -7.92 -31.78
N SER A 214 -10.14 -8.58 -32.80
CA SER A 214 -9.47 -9.87 -32.62
C SER A 214 -8.30 -9.79 -31.63
N LEU A 215 -7.93 -10.93 -31.04
CA LEU A 215 -6.79 -11.01 -30.10
C LEU A 215 -5.52 -10.39 -30.65
N ASN A 216 -5.22 -10.64 -31.94
CA ASN A 216 -4.02 -10.10 -32.59
C ASN A 216 -4.12 -8.58 -32.78
N LYS A 217 -5.29 -8.09 -33.17
CA LYS A 217 -5.54 -6.66 -33.35
C LYS A 217 -5.41 -5.92 -32.02
N LEU A 218 -6.06 -6.40 -30.95
CA LEU A 218 -5.93 -5.84 -29.61
C LEU A 218 -4.48 -5.90 -29.09
N SER A 219 -3.76 -6.98 -29.37
CA SER A 219 -2.35 -7.13 -29.00
C SER A 219 -1.48 -6.05 -29.65
N GLN A 220 -1.70 -5.77 -30.93
CA GLN A 220 -1.00 -4.72 -31.67
C GLN A 220 -1.39 -3.32 -31.21
N GLU A 221 -2.68 -3.03 -31.11
CA GLU A 221 -3.19 -1.72 -30.68
C GLU A 221 -2.74 -1.33 -29.26
N LYS A 222 -2.72 -2.32 -28.35
CA LYS A 222 -2.37 -2.09 -26.93
C LYS A 222 -0.92 -2.41 -26.59
N GLN A 223 -0.12 -2.82 -27.56
CA GLN A 223 1.30 -3.17 -27.40
C GLN A 223 1.55 -4.20 -26.28
N VAL A 224 0.71 -5.20 -26.18
CA VAL A 224 0.80 -6.28 -25.19
C VAL A 224 0.79 -7.65 -25.86
N SER A 225 1.24 -8.69 -25.15
CA SER A 225 1.22 -10.05 -25.71
C SER A 225 -0.24 -10.56 -25.90
N VAL A 226 -0.44 -11.42 -26.88
CA VAL A 226 -1.72 -12.11 -27.12
C VAL A 226 -2.20 -12.87 -25.89
N SER A 227 -1.26 -13.42 -25.09
CA SER A 227 -1.60 -14.09 -23.83
C SER A 227 -2.16 -13.13 -22.79
N THR A 228 -1.65 -11.90 -22.73
CA THR A 228 -2.17 -10.81 -21.87
C THR A 228 -3.59 -10.42 -22.29
N VAL A 229 -3.81 -10.24 -23.60
CA VAL A 229 -5.18 -9.96 -24.13
C VAL A 229 -6.14 -11.08 -23.78
N ARG A 230 -5.75 -12.34 -23.95
CA ARG A 230 -6.59 -13.50 -23.63
C ARG A 230 -6.98 -13.52 -22.15
N ARG A 231 -6.06 -13.20 -21.25
CA ARG A 231 -6.34 -13.10 -19.81
C ARG A 231 -7.25 -11.93 -19.49
N ALA A 232 -7.05 -10.78 -20.12
CA ALA A 232 -7.93 -9.62 -19.97
C ALA A 232 -9.36 -9.92 -20.41
N LEU A 233 -9.55 -10.53 -21.59
CA LEU A 233 -10.87 -10.95 -22.06
C LEU A 233 -11.50 -12.03 -21.18
N SER A 234 -10.71 -12.94 -20.61
CA SER A 234 -11.20 -13.91 -19.62
C SER A 234 -11.77 -13.23 -18.37
N LEU A 235 -11.14 -12.15 -17.90
CA LEU A 235 -11.67 -11.34 -16.80
C LEU A 235 -12.98 -10.67 -17.18
N LEU A 236 -13.05 -10.04 -18.35
CA LEU A 236 -14.29 -9.40 -18.84
C LEU A 236 -15.45 -10.40 -19.01
N ASN A 237 -15.15 -11.61 -19.49
CA ASN A 237 -16.13 -12.69 -19.54
C ASN A 237 -16.57 -13.09 -18.12
N GLY A 238 -15.62 -13.21 -17.18
CA GLY A 238 -15.92 -13.58 -15.79
C GLY A 238 -16.79 -12.57 -15.06
N VAL A 239 -16.61 -11.27 -15.32
CA VAL A 239 -17.48 -10.21 -14.75
C VAL A 239 -18.78 -10.01 -15.55
N GLY A 240 -19.00 -10.77 -16.63
CA GLY A 240 -20.23 -10.71 -17.42
C GLY A 240 -20.31 -9.54 -18.40
N ALA A 241 -19.22 -8.79 -18.59
CA ALA A 241 -19.20 -7.67 -19.53
C ALA A 241 -19.10 -8.12 -21.00
N THR A 242 -18.53 -9.30 -21.21
CA THR A 242 -18.36 -9.88 -22.56
C THR A 242 -18.65 -11.38 -22.55
N LYS A 243 -18.85 -11.94 -23.74
CA LYS A 243 -18.99 -13.38 -23.95
C LYS A 243 -18.17 -13.83 -25.16
N SER A 244 -17.19 -14.70 -24.91
CA SER A 244 -16.37 -15.27 -25.98
C SER A 244 -16.97 -16.55 -26.53
N ALA A 245 -17.03 -16.65 -27.87
CA ALA A 245 -17.45 -17.85 -28.55
C ALA A 245 -16.37 -18.31 -29.54
N LYS A 246 -16.12 -19.63 -29.59
CA LYS A 246 -15.10 -20.22 -30.44
C LYS A 246 -15.37 -19.90 -31.89
N ARG A 247 -14.36 -19.44 -32.63
CA ARG A 247 -14.42 -19.05 -34.05
C ARG A 247 -15.32 -17.84 -34.40
N ILE A 248 -16.02 -17.25 -33.44
CA ILE A 248 -16.87 -16.08 -33.63
C ILE A 248 -16.15 -14.81 -33.11
N GLY A 249 -15.58 -14.88 -31.93
CA GLY A 249 -14.96 -13.75 -31.28
C GLY A 249 -15.52 -13.49 -29.89
N THR A 250 -15.25 -12.29 -29.37
CA THR A 250 -15.73 -11.83 -28.06
C THR A 250 -16.77 -10.73 -28.27
N ARG A 251 -18.04 -10.99 -27.90
CA ARG A 251 -19.15 -10.05 -27.99
C ARG A 251 -19.30 -9.25 -26.70
N VAL A 252 -19.55 -7.98 -26.78
CA VAL A 252 -19.92 -7.10 -25.68
C VAL A 252 -21.37 -7.39 -25.27
N LEU A 253 -21.61 -7.60 -23.98
CA LEU A 253 -22.95 -7.84 -23.46
C LEU A 253 -23.63 -6.53 -23.04
N PRO A 254 -24.96 -6.42 -23.18
CA PRO A 254 -25.72 -5.31 -22.66
C PRO A 254 -25.59 -5.18 -21.14
N SER A 255 -25.60 -3.95 -20.63
CA SER A 255 -25.37 -3.69 -19.18
C SER A 255 -26.39 -4.40 -18.28
N HIS A 256 -27.65 -4.56 -18.69
CA HIS A 256 -28.68 -5.27 -17.93
C HIS A 256 -28.46 -6.79 -17.86
N GLU A 257 -27.58 -7.34 -18.69
CA GLU A 257 -27.21 -8.76 -18.67
C GLU A 257 -25.97 -9.04 -17.84
N ILE A 258 -25.18 -8.03 -17.48
CA ILE A 258 -23.91 -8.20 -16.77
C ILE A 258 -24.08 -8.99 -15.47
N VAL A 259 -25.04 -8.61 -14.63
CA VAL A 259 -25.29 -9.28 -13.34
C VAL A 259 -25.68 -10.75 -13.53
N LYS A 260 -26.47 -11.05 -14.57
CA LYS A 260 -26.92 -12.42 -14.86
C LYS A 260 -25.78 -13.32 -15.37
N ASN A 261 -24.82 -12.72 -16.06
CA ASN A 261 -23.69 -13.44 -16.67
C ASN A 261 -22.41 -13.42 -15.82
N CYS A 262 -22.40 -12.68 -14.68
CA CYS A 262 -21.24 -12.64 -13.79
C CYS A 262 -21.06 -13.98 -13.07
N ASP A 263 -19.90 -14.60 -13.27
CA ASP A 263 -19.53 -15.84 -12.58
C ASP A 263 -18.86 -15.55 -11.24
N PHE A 264 -19.65 -15.36 -10.20
CA PHE A 264 -19.16 -15.14 -8.82
C PHE A 264 -18.41 -16.35 -8.23
N LYS A 265 -18.48 -17.54 -8.85
CA LYS A 265 -17.70 -18.71 -8.43
C LYS A 265 -16.28 -18.68 -9.01
N ASN A 266 -16.06 -17.91 -10.07
CA ASN A 266 -14.75 -17.80 -10.69
C ASN A 266 -13.74 -17.17 -9.70
N PRO A 267 -12.61 -17.85 -9.38
CA PRO A 267 -11.63 -17.36 -8.43
C PRO A 267 -11.05 -15.98 -8.80
N ALA A 268 -10.90 -15.68 -10.09
CA ALA A 268 -10.39 -14.40 -10.56
C ALA A 268 -11.39 -13.27 -10.30
N VAL A 269 -12.70 -13.51 -10.48
CA VAL A 269 -13.77 -12.55 -10.16
C VAL A 269 -13.84 -12.31 -8.65
N ARG A 270 -13.85 -13.39 -7.85
CA ARG A 270 -13.85 -13.28 -6.38
C ARG A 270 -12.66 -12.48 -5.86
N LYS A 271 -11.48 -12.76 -6.41
CA LYS A 271 -10.28 -11.99 -6.05
C LYS A 271 -10.44 -10.50 -6.34
N ARG A 272 -11.07 -10.15 -7.47
CA ARG A 272 -11.29 -8.74 -7.84
C ARG A 272 -12.30 -8.04 -6.95
N LEU A 273 -13.37 -8.72 -6.60
CA LEU A 273 -14.33 -8.19 -5.63
C LEU A 273 -13.68 -7.96 -4.27
N LEU A 274 -12.82 -8.88 -3.85
CA LEU A 274 -12.05 -8.71 -2.61
C LEU A 274 -11.07 -7.53 -2.71
N ASP A 275 -10.32 -7.42 -3.81
CA ASP A 275 -9.39 -6.31 -4.05
C ASP A 275 -10.14 -4.95 -4.05
N MET A 276 -11.32 -4.91 -4.66
CA MET A 276 -12.18 -3.72 -4.67
C MET A 276 -12.68 -3.38 -3.25
N ALA A 277 -13.17 -4.37 -2.51
CA ALA A 277 -13.62 -4.17 -1.15
C ALA A 277 -12.47 -3.67 -0.24
N GLN A 278 -11.28 -4.24 -0.37
CA GLN A 278 -10.08 -3.80 0.36
C GLN A 278 -9.63 -2.39 -0.03
N SER A 279 -9.76 -2.03 -1.31
CA SER A 279 -9.46 -0.67 -1.79
C SER A 279 -10.44 0.36 -1.23
N LEU A 280 -11.74 0.04 -1.21
CA LEU A 280 -12.77 0.89 -0.62
C LEU A 280 -12.58 1.03 0.90
N GLN A 281 -12.26 -0.05 1.60
CA GLN A 281 -11.93 0.00 3.02
C GLN A 281 -10.72 0.89 3.27
N PHE A 282 -9.64 0.75 2.48
CA PHE A 282 -8.46 1.61 2.62
C PHE A 282 -8.81 3.09 2.36
N LEU A 283 -9.57 3.37 1.31
CA LEU A 283 -10.05 4.72 1.03
C LEU A 283 -10.83 5.29 2.23
N THR A 284 -11.75 4.53 2.81
CA THR A 284 -12.53 4.94 3.99
C THR A 284 -11.64 5.25 5.19
N LEU A 285 -10.58 4.47 5.40
CA LEU A 285 -9.65 4.63 6.52
C LEU A 285 -8.66 5.80 6.33
N SER A 286 -8.47 6.32 5.12
CA SER A 286 -7.44 7.34 4.83
C SER A 286 -7.98 8.64 4.25
N CYS A 287 -9.11 8.62 3.54
CA CYS A 287 -9.54 9.75 2.71
C CYS A 287 -9.77 11.05 3.51
N ARG A 288 -10.27 10.96 4.75
CA ARG A 288 -10.52 12.13 5.59
C ARG A 288 -9.22 12.83 5.96
N ASP A 289 -8.28 12.11 6.55
CA ASP A 289 -7.03 12.69 7.05
C ASP A 289 -6.13 13.16 5.89
N VAL A 290 -6.15 12.42 4.76
CA VAL A 290 -5.45 12.84 3.52
C VAL A 290 -6.07 14.10 2.94
N ALA A 291 -7.39 14.18 2.84
CA ALA A 291 -8.06 15.36 2.32
C ALA A 291 -7.83 16.58 3.22
N GLU A 292 -7.94 16.41 4.54
CA GLU A 292 -7.70 17.46 5.52
C GLU A 292 -6.27 17.99 5.44
N GLY A 293 -5.28 17.11 5.46
CA GLY A 293 -3.87 17.49 5.31
C GLY A 293 -3.55 18.14 3.97
N THR A 294 -4.19 17.67 2.88
CA THR A 294 -4.03 18.27 1.56
C THR A 294 -4.61 19.67 1.52
N ILE A 295 -5.83 19.87 2.04
CA ILE A 295 -6.49 21.18 2.06
C ILE A 295 -5.69 22.19 2.89
N GLN A 296 -5.13 21.73 4.03
CA GLN A 296 -4.29 22.60 4.88
C GLN A 296 -2.98 23.01 4.22
N ALA A 297 -2.46 22.21 3.28
CA ALA A 297 -1.23 22.49 2.55
C ALA A 297 -1.43 23.27 1.24
N LEU A 298 -2.69 23.46 0.78
CA LEU A 298 -2.99 24.18 -0.44
C LEU A 298 -2.93 25.69 -0.22
N GLU A 299 -2.33 26.39 -1.19
CA GLU A 299 -2.43 27.85 -1.32
C GLU A 299 -3.84 28.25 -1.79
N GLU A 300 -4.19 29.55 -1.67
CA GLU A 300 -5.54 30.06 -1.96
C GLU A 300 -6.01 29.73 -3.39
N ASP A 301 -5.13 29.81 -4.39
CA ASP A 301 -5.45 29.42 -5.78
C ASP A 301 -5.82 27.94 -5.93
N GLY A 302 -5.13 27.08 -5.19
CA GLY A 302 -5.44 25.65 -5.12
C GLY A 302 -6.79 25.39 -4.46
N LEU A 303 -7.09 26.09 -3.37
CA LEU A 303 -8.39 26.02 -2.68
C LEU A 303 -9.54 26.48 -3.58
N GLN A 304 -9.34 27.59 -4.32
CA GLN A 304 -10.32 28.10 -5.28
C GLN A 304 -10.59 27.09 -6.40
N THR A 305 -9.55 26.48 -6.94
CA THR A 305 -9.66 25.44 -7.96
C THR A 305 -10.44 24.22 -7.43
N CYS A 306 -10.17 23.79 -6.20
CA CYS A 306 -10.93 22.71 -5.56
C CYS A 306 -12.41 23.06 -5.39
N ARG A 307 -12.72 24.29 -4.93
CA ARG A 307 -14.11 24.77 -4.77
C ARG A 307 -14.85 24.75 -6.10
N GLN A 308 -14.24 25.27 -7.17
CA GLN A 308 -14.83 25.28 -8.52
C GLN A 308 -15.12 23.88 -9.03
N ARG A 309 -14.18 22.95 -8.89
CA ARG A 309 -14.36 21.55 -9.30
C ARG A 309 -15.47 20.86 -8.50
N LEU A 310 -15.54 21.07 -7.19
CA LEU A 310 -16.59 20.52 -6.34
C LEU A 310 -17.97 21.06 -6.72
N THR A 311 -18.07 22.35 -7.02
CA THR A 311 -19.32 22.97 -7.49
C THR A 311 -19.76 22.36 -8.82
N ALA A 312 -18.84 22.26 -9.79
CA ALA A 312 -19.12 21.64 -11.08
C ALA A 312 -19.55 20.17 -10.96
N LEU A 313 -19.01 19.43 -9.98
CA LEU A 313 -19.44 18.06 -9.68
C LEU A 313 -20.84 18.01 -9.06
N LYS A 314 -21.21 18.95 -8.19
CA LYS A 314 -22.58 19.05 -7.64
C LYS A 314 -23.60 19.31 -8.75
N ASP A 315 -23.29 20.18 -9.68
CA ASP A 315 -24.16 20.49 -10.81
C ASP A 315 -24.29 19.29 -11.76
N ARG A 316 -23.27 18.49 -11.92
CA ARG A 316 -23.31 17.23 -12.66
C ARG A 316 -24.04 16.09 -11.95
N ARG A 317 -24.27 16.16 -10.63
CA ARG A 317 -25.06 15.17 -9.88
C ARG A 317 -26.57 15.30 -10.00
N ARG A 318 -27.07 16.16 -10.86
CA ARG A 318 -28.45 16.11 -11.34
C ARG A 318 -28.58 15.15 -12.51
N TYR A 319 -28.44 13.91 -12.23
CA TYR A 319 -28.31 12.85 -13.16
C TYR A 319 -29.40 11.93 -13.09
N ASP A 320 -29.69 11.50 -14.08
CA ASP A 320 -29.82 10.31 -14.83
C ASP A 320 -29.13 9.11 -14.15
N LEU A 321 -29.84 8.55 -13.15
CA LEU A 321 -29.72 7.18 -12.68
C LEU A 321 -30.69 6.31 -13.44
#